data_4e7727fa65c15abe04dc6f5c253f9786
#
_entry.id   4e7727fa65c15abe04dc6f5c253f9786
#
_cell.length_a   1.000
_cell.length_b   1.000
_cell.length_c   1.000
_cell.angle_alpha   90.00
_cell.angle_beta   90.00
_cell.angle_gamma   90.00
#
_symmetry.space_group_name_H-M   'P 1'
#
loop_
_entity.id
_entity.type
_entity.pdbx_description
1 polymer ?
#
loop_
_entity_poly.entity_id
_entity_poly.type
_entity_poly.pdbx_seq_one_letter_code
_entity_poly.pdbx_strand_id
1 'polypeptide(L)'
;MTNRSAAERSSVFVKPFLMTDVPASSDPAPLLLSPSERPLPLYTVAQLRALEAQGAQGLPAHTLMARAGAAGAHYLIERAAHDGSLAGERPVWIAAGPGNNGGDALVLATRLRQAGIAAQVCMPVEVKTDDARWALVEARAAGVPISHVPPASLDAFGWLVDGLFGIGLARPLEGVFAELAVEISRRAGSHGRVLALDVPSGLNSDTGDRVDGGLAVRATDTVTFLGAKPGLYMTHGRDLAGAVTVAPLGLYLPVADDVVRLNAPTLFAPHFPARAFASHKGTFGSLAVVGGDTGMCGAPILAARAALQAGAGKVHVAFIGDGAPPYDPPHPELMLHPPGALALDAMDALAVGCGMGRGANASAALAQALACPVPLLIDADALNLIASNTALADTLAARATSDHAEPDAKRHPCVLTPHPLEAARLLACTAAQLQQDRLGSARALAARFGSVIVLKGAGTVVASPDGRAAVNPTGNAALATGGTGDVLGGIIGALLAQRLPSYEAALAGVYLHGWAADTLTAAGSGPAGLTAGELAPVVRGLLNRLIYPGRD
;
A
#
# COMPACT_ATOMS: atom_id res chain seq x y z
N MET A 1 -65.10 25.70 -2.24
CA MET A 1 -65.66 25.50 -0.88
C MET A 1 -64.81 24.50 -0.15
N THR A 2 -64.14 25.02 0.83
CA THR A 2 -63.78 24.50 2.17
C THR A 2 -62.88 23.26 2.22
N ASN A 3 -61.67 23.39 2.61
CA ASN A 3 -61.08 23.75 3.91
C ASN A 3 -60.61 22.52 4.72
N ARG A 4 -59.24 22.54 4.98
CA ARG A 4 -58.53 22.15 6.23
C ARG A 4 -58.29 20.67 6.46
N SER A 5 -57.11 20.28 6.97
CA SER A 5 -56.36 20.88 8.07
C SER A 5 -54.90 20.47 8.04
N ALA A 6 -54.04 21.37 8.45
CA ALA A 6 -52.66 21.16 8.79
C ALA A 6 -52.53 20.36 10.11
N ALA A 7 -51.74 19.33 10.11
CA ALA A 7 -51.27 18.69 11.33
C ALA A 7 -49.85 19.21 11.62
N GLU A 8 -49.71 19.90 12.73
CA GLU A 8 -48.48 20.38 13.34
C GLU A 8 -47.50 19.23 13.56
N ARG A 9 -46.36 19.29 12.88
CA ARG A 9 -45.20 18.50 13.25
C ARG A 9 -44.37 19.31 14.27
N SER A 10 -44.45 18.89 15.51
CA SER A 10 -43.63 19.34 16.61
C SER A 10 -42.17 19.08 16.27
N SER A 11 -41.43 20.12 15.91
CA SER A 11 -39.98 20.09 15.76
C SER A 11 -39.36 20.10 17.15
N VAL A 12 -38.87 18.95 17.58
CA VAL A 12 -37.93 18.89 18.72
C VAL A 12 -36.62 19.53 18.27
N PHE A 13 -36.44 20.78 18.66
CA PHE A 13 -35.14 21.47 18.58
C PHE A 13 -34.17 20.76 19.54
N VAL A 14 -33.31 19.89 19.00
CA VAL A 14 -32.08 19.49 19.68
C VAL A 14 -31.16 20.71 19.67
N LYS A 15 -30.97 21.33 20.82
CA LYS A 15 -29.97 22.38 20.98
C LYS A 15 -28.60 21.85 20.57
N PRO A 16 -27.85 22.54 19.69
CA PRO A 16 -26.44 22.22 19.49
C PRO A 16 -25.73 22.44 20.83
N PHE A 17 -24.98 21.42 21.25
CA PHE A 17 -24.08 21.50 22.40
C PHE A 17 -22.98 22.50 22.02
N LEU A 18 -23.14 23.74 22.47
CA LEU A 18 -22.10 24.76 22.38
C LEU A 18 -20.97 24.31 23.31
N MET A 19 -19.85 23.92 22.72
CA MET A 19 -18.56 23.79 23.42
C MET A 19 -18.13 25.21 23.88
N THR A 20 -18.61 25.63 25.02
CA THR A 20 -18.07 26.79 25.72
C THR A 20 -17.23 26.28 26.88
N ASP A 21 -15.97 26.76 26.91
CA ASP A 21 -14.99 26.64 28.00
C ASP A 21 -14.22 25.30 28.10
N VAL A 22 -13.56 24.89 27.01
CA VAL A 22 -12.29 24.16 27.12
C VAL A 22 -11.21 25.25 27.27
N PRO A 23 -10.41 25.27 28.37
CA PRO A 23 -9.27 26.17 28.43
C PRO A 23 -8.35 25.84 27.25
N ALA A 24 -8.11 26.84 26.39
CA ALA A 24 -7.19 26.71 25.27
C ALA A 24 -5.82 26.33 25.84
N SER A 25 -5.40 25.08 25.66
CA SER A 25 -4.00 24.71 25.86
C SER A 25 -3.18 25.58 24.94
N SER A 26 -2.15 26.23 25.43
CA SER A 26 -1.29 27.15 24.66
C SER A 26 -0.46 26.41 23.58
N ASP A 27 -0.54 25.10 23.50
CA ASP A 27 0.13 24.29 22.50
C ASP A 27 -0.74 24.17 21.24
N PRO A 28 -0.17 24.39 20.05
CA PRO A 28 -0.89 24.18 18.79
C PRO A 28 -1.33 22.73 18.66
N ALA A 29 -2.50 22.52 18.03
CA ALA A 29 -3.00 21.17 17.75
C ALA A 29 -1.93 20.31 17.06
N PRO A 30 -1.81 19.02 17.41
CA PRO A 30 -0.82 18.14 16.81
C PRO A 30 -1.01 18.04 15.28
N LEU A 31 0.08 18.13 14.53
CA LEU A 31 0.05 17.90 13.09
C LEU A 31 -0.18 16.41 12.84
N LEU A 32 -1.23 16.07 12.09
CA LEU A 32 -1.56 14.73 11.64
C LEU A 32 -1.53 14.67 10.12
N LEU A 33 -0.83 13.67 9.56
CA LEU A 33 -0.68 13.49 8.12
C LEU A 33 -1.38 12.21 7.67
N SER A 34 -2.35 12.35 6.74
CA SER A 34 -2.94 11.21 6.07
C SER A 34 -2.09 10.79 4.86
N PRO A 35 -1.86 9.48 4.65
CA PRO A 35 -1.06 8.97 3.54
C PRO A 35 -1.73 9.13 2.17
N SER A 36 -3.03 9.38 2.08
CA SER A 36 -3.81 9.23 0.85
C SER A 36 -3.42 10.15 -0.31
N GLU A 37 -2.64 11.20 -0.07
CA GLU A 37 -2.35 12.22 -1.10
C GLU A 37 -0.86 12.56 -1.25
N ARG A 38 0.02 12.01 -0.43
CA ARG A 38 1.44 12.38 -0.39
C ARG A 38 2.35 11.16 -0.45
N PRO A 39 3.46 11.22 -1.19
CA PRO A 39 4.47 10.17 -1.19
C PRO A 39 5.27 10.21 0.12
N LEU A 40 4.64 9.78 1.22
CA LEU A 40 5.28 9.78 2.53
C LEU A 40 6.54 8.92 2.50
N PRO A 41 7.64 9.38 3.11
CA PRO A 41 8.80 8.55 3.35
C PRO A 41 8.46 7.44 4.35
N LEU A 42 8.95 6.23 4.07
CA LEU A 42 8.82 5.07 4.93
C LEU A 42 10.17 4.79 5.57
N TYR A 43 10.21 4.82 6.90
CA TYR A 43 11.44 4.66 7.67
C TYR A 43 11.47 3.30 8.38
N THR A 44 12.61 2.63 8.32
CA THR A 44 12.87 1.45 9.13
C THR A 44 13.01 1.81 10.62
N VAL A 45 12.85 0.80 11.49
CA VAL A 45 13.07 0.97 12.93
C VAL A 45 14.45 1.57 13.24
N ALA A 46 15.49 1.11 12.53
CA ALA A 46 16.85 1.63 12.71
C ALA A 46 16.96 3.12 12.36
N GLN A 47 16.36 3.53 11.23
CA GLN A 47 16.32 4.92 10.80
C GLN A 47 15.53 5.79 11.78
N LEU A 48 14.36 5.33 12.23
CA LEU A 48 13.53 6.08 13.19
C LEU A 48 14.25 6.29 14.53
N ARG A 49 14.91 5.26 15.06
CA ARG A 49 15.69 5.39 16.31
C ARG A 49 16.83 6.41 16.18
N ALA A 50 17.52 6.41 15.04
CA ALA A 50 18.57 7.40 14.79
C ALA A 50 18.01 8.83 14.69
N LEU A 51 16.89 9.00 13.97
CA LEU A 51 16.22 10.29 13.80
C LEU A 51 15.60 10.78 15.12
N GLU A 52 15.01 9.89 15.92
CA GLU A 52 14.49 10.19 17.24
C GLU A 52 15.60 10.69 18.18
N ALA A 53 16.72 9.95 18.25
CA ALA A 53 17.86 10.33 19.07
C ALA A 53 18.45 11.69 18.66
N GLN A 54 18.52 11.98 17.36
CA GLN A 54 18.96 13.28 16.84
C GLN A 54 17.94 14.39 17.16
N GLY A 55 16.65 14.14 16.89
CA GLY A 55 15.57 15.12 17.07
C GLY A 55 15.26 15.42 18.53
N ALA A 56 15.55 14.50 19.45
CA ALA A 56 15.41 14.71 20.90
C ALA A 56 16.48 15.64 21.49
N GLN A 57 17.59 15.84 20.78
CA GLN A 57 18.67 16.73 21.26
C GLN A 57 18.16 18.17 21.40
N GLY A 58 18.27 18.70 22.60
CA GLY A 58 17.83 20.06 22.94
C GLY A 58 16.34 20.20 23.29
N LEU A 59 15.55 19.12 23.22
CA LEU A 59 14.21 19.13 23.75
C LEU A 59 14.22 18.85 25.26
N PRO A 60 13.26 19.43 26.03
CA PRO A 60 13.04 19.05 27.42
C PRO A 60 12.73 17.55 27.54
N ALA A 61 13.06 16.96 28.69
CA ALA A 61 12.73 15.57 28.98
C ALA A 61 11.23 15.30 28.75
N HIS A 62 10.89 14.07 28.34
CA HIS A 62 9.51 13.59 28.11
C HIS A 62 8.73 14.28 26.99
N THR A 63 9.33 15.24 26.26
CA THR A 63 8.63 16.03 25.23
C THR A 63 8.05 15.16 24.12
N LEU A 64 8.81 14.19 23.60
CA LEU A 64 8.36 13.34 22.49
C LEU A 64 7.19 12.43 22.94
N MET A 65 7.28 11.84 24.14
CA MET A 65 6.19 11.05 24.72
C MET A 65 4.94 11.88 24.97
N ALA A 66 5.09 13.09 25.51
CA ALA A 66 3.97 14.01 25.71
C ALA A 66 3.26 14.34 24.39
N ARG A 67 4.02 14.57 23.32
CA ARG A 67 3.49 14.83 21.96
C ARG A 67 2.85 13.59 21.34
N ALA A 68 3.43 12.40 21.52
CA ALA A 68 2.90 11.15 20.98
C ALA A 68 1.53 10.81 21.58
N GLY A 69 1.42 10.79 22.91
CA GLY A 69 0.15 10.54 23.57
C GLY A 69 -0.90 11.63 23.29
N ALA A 70 -0.49 12.90 23.20
CA ALA A 70 -1.38 13.99 22.80
C ALA A 70 -1.89 13.82 21.36
N ALA A 71 -1.05 13.39 20.42
CA ALA A 71 -1.45 13.12 19.03
C ALA A 71 -2.46 11.97 18.94
N GLY A 72 -2.23 10.89 19.70
CA GLY A 72 -3.17 9.77 19.79
C GLY A 72 -4.53 10.19 20.36
N ALA A 73 -4.53 11.00 21.43
CA ALA A 73 -5.76 11.53 22.02
C ALA A 73 -6.52 12.45 21.06
N HIS A 74 -5.81 13.36 20.40
CA HIS A 74 -6.39 14.29 19.43
C HIS A 74 -7.04 13.53 18.27
N TYR A 75 -6.33 12.56 17.68
CA TYR A 75 -6.89 11.70 16.63
C TYR A 75 -8.17 11.01 17.07
N LEU A 76 -8.16 10.38 18.25
CA LEU A 76 -9.32 9.65 18.76
C LEU A 76 -10.52 10.59 18.95
N ILE A 77 -10.31 11.77 19.54
CA ILE A 77 -11.36 12.77 19.78
C ILE A 77 -11.96 13.24 18.46
N GLU A 78 -11.15 13.64 17.49
CA GLU A 78 -11.64 14.08 16.18
C GLU A 78 -12.37 12.98 15.43
N ARG A 79 -11.82 11.77 15.42
CA ARG A 79 -12.42 10.61 14.76
C ARG A 79 -13.76 10.25 15.37
N ALA A 80 -13.82 10.23 16.70
CA ALA A 80 -15.05 9.94 17.42
C ALA A 80 -16.12 11.03 17.28
N ALA A 81 -15.73 12.29 17.17
CA ALA A 81 -16.65 13.39 16.86
C ALA A 81 -17.23 13.27 15.46
N HIS A 82 -16.41 12.85 14.46
CA HIS A 82 -16.83 12.70 13.09
C HIS A 82 -17.84 11.55 12.89
N ASP A 83 -17.65 10.40 13.56
CA ASP A 83 -18.49 9.22 13.37
C ASP A 83 -19.48 8.95 14.51
N GLY A 84 -19.52 9.82 15.53
CA GLY A 84 -20.42 9.69 16.67
C GLY A 84 -20.12 8.49 17.59
N SER A 85 -18.95 7.88 17.49
CA SER A 85 -18.62 6.62 18.17
C SER A 85 -18.46 6.74 19.70
N LEU A 86 -18.35 7.95 20.24
CA LEU A 86 -18.43 8.24 21.69
C LEU A 86 -19.79 8.85 22.11
N ALA A 87 -20.76 8.95 21.20
CA ALA A 87 -22.11 9.34 21.56
C ALA A 87 -22.71 8.27 22.48
N GLY A 88 -23.17 8.65 23.69
CA GLY A 88 -23.71 7.73 24.68
C GLY A 88 -22.79 7.43 25.84
N GLU A 89 -21.76 8.25 26.08
CA GLU A 89 -20.90 8.27 27.28
C GLU A 89 -20.11 6.97 27.56
N ARG A 90 -19.92 6.12 26.52
CA ARG A 90 -19.14 4.89 26.66
C ARG A 90 -17.66 5.24 26.87
N PRO A 91 -17.01 4.73 27.92
CA PRO A 91 -15.62 5.05 28.19
C PRO A 91 -14.66 4.48 27.16
N VAL A 92 -13.46 5.04 27.07
CA VAL A 92 -12.32 4.50 26.31
C VAL A 92 -11.54 3.55 27.21
N TRP A 93 -11.28 2.34 26.73
CA TRP A 93 -10.40 1.40 27.41
C TRP A 93 -9.03 1.35 26.75
N ILE A 94 -7.98 1.35 27.56
CA ILE A 94 -6.61 1.53 27.09
C ILE A 94 -5.73 0.43 27.67
N ALA A 95 -5.09 -0.35 26.82
CA ALA A 95 -4.08 -1.33 27.19
C ALA A 95 -2.70 -0.65 27.18
N ALA A 96 -2.03 -0.57 28.33
CA ALA A 96 -0.70 0.00 28.47
C ALA A 96 0.35 -1.09 28.72
N GLY A 97 1.35 -1.16 27.85
CA GLY A 97 2.50 -2.06 27.97
C GLY A 97 3.61 -1.51 28.90
N PRO A 98 4.66 -2.31 29.13
CA PRO A 98 5.74 -1.94 30.05
C PRO A 98 6.77 -0.95 29.47
N GLY A 99 6.72 -0.64 28.17
CA GLY A 99 7.68 0.22 27.47
C GLY A 99 7.14 1.63 27.20
N ASN A 100 7.80 2.33 26.26
CA ASN A 100 7.43 3.71 25.87
C ASN A 100 6.03 3.78 25.26
N ASN A 101 5.60 2.77 24.48
CA ASN A 101 4.24 2.75 23.94
C ASN A 101 3.16 2.73 25.03
N GLY A 102 3.44 2.05 26.17
CA GLY A 102 2.60 2.15 27.37
C GLY A 102 2.61 3.54 27.99
N GLY A 103 3.74 4.24 27.93
CA GLY A 103 3.85 5.64 28.34
C GLY A 103 3.00 6.56 27.45
N ASP A 104 3.06 6.40 26.12
CA ASP A 104 2.23 7.14 25.17
C ASP A 104 0.74 6.91 25.45
N ALA A 105 0.35 5.67 25.79
CA ALA A 105 -1.01 5.31 26.18
C ALA A 105 -1.46 5.98 27.50
N LEU A 106 -0.57 6.10 28.49
CA LEU A 106 -0.85 6.81 29.75
C LEU A 106 -1.03 8.31 29.52
N VAL A 107 -0.20 8.92 28.66
CA VAL A 107 -0.38 10.34 28.27
C VAL A 107 -1.69 10.52 27.52
N LEU A 108 -2.03 9.62 26.58
CA LEU A 108 -3.32 9.63 25.88
C LEU A 108 -4.49 9.59 26.88
N ALA A 109 -4.46 8.69 27.87
CA ALA A 109 -5.48 8.58 28.90
C ALA A 109 -5.63 9.89 29.70
N THR A 110 -4.50 10.50 30.05
CA THR A 110 -4.46 11.80 30.75
C THR A 110 -5.15 12.89 29.93
N ARG A 111 -4.85 13.00 28.64
CA ARG A 111 -5.45 13.98 27.73
C ARG A 111 -6.95 13.76 27.53
N LEU A 112 -7.40 12.51 27.40
CA LEU A 112 -8.83 12.19 27.34
C LEU A 112 -9.57 12.65 28.61
N ARG A 113 -9.02 12.37 29.79
CA ARG A 113 -9.59 12.82 31.07
C ARG A 113 -9.66 14.32 31.15
N GLN A 114 -8.62 15.04 30.76
CA GLN A 114 -8.59 16.51 30.70
C GLN A 114 -9.63 17.07 29.74
N ALA A 115 -9.95 16.36 28.65
CA ALA A 115 -11.01 16.68 27.69
C ALA A 115 -12.41 16.25 28.15
N GLY A 116 -12.58 15.74 29.39
CA GLY A 116 -13.86 15.29 29.92
C GLY A 116 -14.34 13.93 29.42
N ILE A 117 -13.49 13.19 28.71
CA ILE A 117 -13.81 11.85 28.19
C ILE A 117 -13.40 10.79 29.22
N ALA A 118 -14.34 9.91 29.58
CA ALA A 118 -14.08 8.83 30.50
C ALA A 118 -13.09 7.82 29.89
N ALA A 119 -11.96 7.60 30.57
CA ALA A 119 -10.91 6.69 30.16
C ALA A 119 -10.49 5.78 31.31
N GLN A 120 -10.19 4.51 31.00
CA GLN A 120 -9.70 3.51 31.95
C GLN A 120 -8.48 2.82 31.36
N VAL A 121 -7.42 2.65 32.15
CA VAL A 121 -6.18 1.98 31.74
C VAL A 121 -6.08 0.60 32.38
N CYS A 122 -5.74 -0.40 31.57
CA CYS A 122 -5.26 -1.69 32.03
C CYS A 122 -3.75 -1.78 31.79
N MET A 123 -2.97 -1.92 32.85
CA MET A 123 -1.52 -2.02 32.85
C MET A 123 -1.10 -3.32 33.56
N PRO A 124 -1.09 -4.47 32.88
CA PRO A 124 -0.84 -5.77 33.50
C PRO A 124 0.55 -5.89 34.13
N VAL A 125 1.51 -5.14 33.61
CA VAL A 125 2.89 -5.10 34.08
C VAL A 125 3.30 -3.63 34.22
N GLU A 126 3.97 -3.30 35.33
CA GLU A 126 4.47 -1.95 35.61
C GLU A 126 5.41 -1.45 34.50
N VAL A 127 5.32 -0.16 34.20
CA VAL A 127 6.18 0.52 33.24
C VAL A 127 7.64 0.56 33.71
N LYS A 128 8.58 0.41 32.76
CA LYS A 128 10.00 0.25 33.05
C LYS A 128 10.88 1.41 32.63
N THR A 129 10.50 2.15 31.59
CA THR A 129 11.27 3.29 31.08
C THR A 129 11.00 4.56 31.87
N ASP A 130 11.96 5.48 31.89
CA ASP A 130 11.85 6.71 32.68
C ASP A 130 10.71 7.60 32.18
N ASP A 131 10.56 7.72 30.85
CA ASP A 131 9.47 8.46 30.24
C ASP A 131 8.10 7.87 30.58
N ALA A 132 7.96 6.53 30.56
CA ALA A 132 6.71 5.87 30.90
C ALA A 132 6.40 5.98 32.41
N ARG A 133 7.42 6.00 33.29
CA ARG A 133 7.23 6.27 34.73
C ARG A 133 6.73 7.69 34.96
N TRP A 134 7.30 8.67 34.26
CA TRP A 134 6.80 10.05 34.28
C TRP A 134 5.33 10.08 33.85
N ALA A 135 4.99 9.47 32.71
CA ALA A 135 3.61 9.43 32.21
C ALA A 135 2.63 8.77 33.21
N LEU A 136 3.08 7.75 33.95
CA LEU A 136 2.28 7.08 34.99
C LEU A 136 1.98 8.05 36.17
N VAL A 137 2.96 8.85 36.60
CA VAL A 137 2.76 9.86 37.66
C VAL A 137 1.72 10.89 37.22
N GLU A 138 1.84 11.40 35.98
CA GLU A 138 0.90 12.37 35.41
C GLU A 138 -0.53 11.77 35.28
N ALA A 139 -0.65 10.52 34.83
CA ALA A 139 -1.95 9.85 34.73
C ALA A 139 -2.63 9.65 36.07
N ARG A 140 -1.87 9.27 37.10
CA ARG A 140 -2.38 9.16 38.48
C ARG A 140 -2.81 10.53 39.04
N ALA A 141 -2.03 11.58 38.81
CA ALA A 141 -2.36 12.95 39.24
C ALA A 141 -3.63 13.46 38.53
N ALA A 142 -3.88 13.10 37.28
CA ALA A 142 -5.09 13.43 36.55
C ALA A 142 -6.31 12.56 36.93
N GLY A 143 -6.16 11.63 37.87
CA GLY A 143 -7.24 10.75 38.32
C GLY A 143 -7.67 9.70 37.28
N VAL A 144 -6.75 9.25 36.43
CA VAL A 144 -7.02 8.13 35.48
C VAL A 144 -7.17 6.82 36.27
N PRO A 145 -8.28 6.09 36.16
CA PRO A 145 -8.43 4.78 36.78
C PRO A 145 -7.46 3.79 36.11
N ILE A 146 -6.59 3.16 36.90
CA ILE A 146 -5.58 2.19 36.42
C ILE A 146 -5.82 0.85 37.12
N SER A 147 -5.97 -0.21 36.34
CA SER A 147 -6.08 -1.60 36.81
C SER A 147 -4.91 -2.44 36.30
N HIS A 148 -4.52 -3.47 37.06
CA HIS A 148 -3.55 -4.48 36.62
C HIS A 148 -4.22 -5.72 36.05
N VAL A 149 -5.54 -5.80 36.15
CA VAL A 149 -6.33 -6.93 35.65
C VAL A 149 -7.31 -6.44 34.58
N PRO A 150 -7.37 -7.11 33.41
CA PRO A 150 -8.36 -6.80 32.38
C PRO A 150 -9.79 -6.98 32.94
N PRO A 151 -10.76 -6.19 32.46
CA PRO A 151 -12.17 -6.43 32.80
C PRO A 151 -12.66 -7.75 32.17
N ALA A 152 -13.73 -8.31 32.71
CA ALA A 152 -14.31 -9.55 32.20
C ALA A 152 -14.82 -9.47 30.73
N SER A 153 -15.16 -8.28 30.25
CA SER A 153 -15.53 -8.00 28.86
C SER A 153 -15.13 -6.57 28.46
N LEU A 154 -14.73 -6.41 27.21
CA LEU A 154 -14.44 -5.11 26.59
C LEU A 154 -15.66 -4.51 25.88
N ASP A 155 -16.82 -5.15 25.88
CA ASP A 155 -18.01 -4.73 25.11
C ASP A 155 -18.64 -3.44 25.64
N ALA A 156 -18.41 -3.10 26.93
CA ALA A 156 -18.91 -1.87 27.55
C ALA A 156 -18.22 -0.59 27.05
N PHE A 157 -17.07 -0.71 26.38
CA PHE A 157 -16.24 0.43 25.97
C PHE A 157 -16.58 0.87 24.53
N GLY A 158 -16.50 2.17 24.26
CA GLY A 158 -16.71 2.75 22.93
C GLY A 158 -15.52 2.55 22.03
N TRP A 159 -14.33 2.86 22.54
CA TRP A 159 -13.05 2.67 21.89
C TRP A 159 -12.12 1.80 22.73
N LEU A 160 -11.31 0.99 22.04
CA LEU A 160 -10.16 0.33 22.64
C LEU A 160 -8.88 0.96 22.09
N VAL A 161 -7.86 1.10 22.94
CA VAL A 161 -6.54 1.60 22.55
C VAL A 161 -5.50 0.54 22.83
N ASP A 162 -4.76 0.15 21.79
CA ASP A 162 -3.59 -0.72 21.88
C ASP A 162 -2.34 0.14 22.04
N GLY A 163 -1.85 0.25 23.27
CA GLY A 163 -0.58 0.85 23.67
C GLY A 163 0.36 -0.17 24.32
N LEU A 164 0.23 -1.47 23.95
CA LEU A 164 1.04 -2.52 24.56
C LEU A 164 2.50 -2.44 24.10
N PHE A 165 2.76 -2.53 22.80
CA PHE A 165 4.11 -2.53 22.24
C PHE A 165 4.16 -1.77 20.92
N GLY A 166 5.16 -0.88 20.76
CA GLY A 166 5.50 -0.19 19.52
C GLY A 166 6.62 -0.91 18.75
N ILE A 167 7.42 -0.13 18.00
CA ILE A 167 8.52 -0.63 17.13
C ILE A 167 9.63 -1.41 17.86
N GLY A 168 9.62 -1.46 19.18
CA GLY A 168 10.64 -2.14 19.99
C GLY A 168 10.41 -3.64 20.23
N LEU A 169 9.30 -4.20 19.78
CA LEU A 169 8.97 -5.61 20.03
C LEU A 169 9.82 -6.55 19.16
N ALA A 170 10.62 -7.43 19.83
CA ALA A 170 11.52 -8.36 19.17
C ALA A 170 11.19 -9.84 19.42
N ARG A 171 10.07 -10.13 20.09
CA ARG A 171 9.62 -11.50 20.41
C ARG A 171 8.10 -11.57 20.36
N PRO A 172 7.49 -12.76 20.16
CA PRO A 172 6.04 -12.91 20.12
C PRO A 172 5.36 -12.40 21.40
N LEU A 173 4.08 -12.02 21.26
CA LEU A 173 3.23 -11.73 22.41
C LEU A 173 2.92 -13.02 23.18
N GLU A 174 3.09 -13.00 24.49
CA GLU A 174 2.86 -14.15 25.36
C GLU A 174 2.02 -13.77 26.59
N GLY A 175 1.41 -14.79 27.24
CA GLY A 175 0.63 -14.64 28.46
C GLY A 175 -0.49 -13.61 28.32
N VAL A 176 -0.64 -12.74 29.31
CA VAL A 176 -1.68 -11.69 29.33
C VAL A 176 -1.67 -10.78 28.12
N PHE A 177 -0.51 -10.52 27.52
CA PHE A 177 -0.43 -9.68 26.31
C PHE A 177 -0.99 -10.38 25.08
N ALA A 178 -0.80 -11.69 24.96
CA ALA A 178 -1.39 -12.50 23.90
C ALA A 178 -2.92 -12.58 24.05
N GLU A 179 -3.42 -12.76 25.27
CA GLU A 179 -4.85 -12.76 25.58
C GLU A 179 -5.50 -11.41 25.24
N LEU A 180 -4.87 -10.31 25.64
CA LEU A 180 -5.33 -8.97 25.31
C LEU A 180 -5.34 -8.69 23.80
N ALA A 181 -4.31 -9.13 23.07
CA ALA A 181 -4.25 -8.98 21.63
C ALA A 181 -5.41 -9.70 20.92
N VAL A 182 -5.80 -10.87 21.39
CA VAL A 182 -6.97 -11.62 20.88
C VAL A 182 -8.26 -10.84 21.14
N GLU A 183 -8.48 -10.39 22.39
CA GLU A 183 -9.72 -9.68 22.77
C GLU A 183 -9.86 -8.32 22.05
N ILE A 184 -8.79 -7.54 21.94
CA ILE A 184 -8.77 -6.29 21.19
C ILE A 184 -9.08 -6.56 19.71
N SER A 185 -8.45 -7.58 19.11
CA SER A 185 -8.65 -7.94 17.70
C SER A 185 -10.08 -8.42 17.42
N ARG A 186 -10.71 -9.12 18.36
CA ARG A 186 -12.11 -9.53 18.29
C ARG A 186 -13.03 -8.30 18.16
N ARG A 187 -12.72 -7.24 18.89
CA ARG A 187 -13.48 -5.99 18.86
C ARG A 187 -13.42 -5.31 17.48
N ALA A 188 -12.24 -5.22 16.87
CA ALA A 188 -12.09 -4.69 15.51
C ALA A 188 -12.87 -5.52 14.48
N GLY A 189 -12.86 -6.85 14.61
CA GLY A 189 -13.61 -7.76 13.75
C GLY A 189 -15.13 -7.62 13.86
N SER A 190 -15.65 -7.11 14.98
CA SER A 190 -17.09 -6.88 15.23
C SER A 190 -17.56 -5.44 15.00
N HIS A 191 -16.90 -4.70 14.11
CA HIS A 191 -17.17 -3.28 13.79
C HIS A 191 -16.97 -2.31 14.97
N GLY A 192 -16.24 -2.73 16.01
CA GLY A 192 -15.79 -1.86 17.08
C GLY A 192 -14.61 -1.00 16.69
N ARG A 193 -14.35 0.09 17.41
CA ARG A 193 -13.21 0.97 17.18
C ARG A 193 -12.01 0.51 17.99
N VAL A 194 -10.87 0.36 17.33
CA VAL A 194 -9.57 0.01 17.93
C VAL A 194 -8.51 0.93 17.36
N LEU A 195 -7.89 1.72 18.23
CA LEU A 195 -6.75 2.57 17.88
C LEU A 195 -5.45 1.90 18.34
N ALA A 196 -4.55 1.63 17.41
CA ALA A 196 -3.17 1.26 17.74
C ALA A 196 -2.28 2.51 17.83
N LEU A 197 -1.47 2.57 18.88
CA LEU A 197 -0.43 3.59 19.03
C LEU A 197 0.86 3.06 18.42
N ASP A 198 1.48 3.86 17.58
CA ASP A 198 2.72 3.60 16.86
C ASP A 198 2.58 2.49 15.80
N VAL A 199 2.38 1.26 16.20
CA VAL A 199 2.08 0.11 15.35
C VAL A 199 1.18 -0.86 16.11
N PRO A 200 0.34 -1.66 15.43
CA PRO A 200 -0.38 -2.74 16.09
C PRO A 200 0.59 -3.67 16.83
N SER A 201 0.34 -3.93 18.11
CA SER A 201 1.22 -4.76 18.93
C SER A 201 1.35 -6.16 18.36
N GLY A 202 2.58 -6.64 18.20
CA GLY A 202 2.88 -7.92 17.55
C GLY A 202 3.20 -7.83 16.06
N LEU A 203 3.03 -6.67 15.42
CA LEU A 203 3.41 -6.42 14.03
C LEU A 203 4.88 -6.00 13.95
N ASN A 204 5.64 -6.59 13.02
CA ASN A 204 6.99 -6.14 12.69
C ASN A 204 6.90 -4.90 11.81
N SER A 205 7.45 -3.80 12.29
CA SER A 205 7.35 -2.48 11.66
C SER A 205 8.09 -2.35 10.33
N ASP A 206 9.10 -3.18 10.08
CA ASP A 206 9.92 -3.14 8.87
C ASP A 206 9.35 -4.05 7.77
N THR A 207 8.80 -5.21 8.15
CA THR A 207 8.38 -6.24 7.19
C THR A 207 6.86 -6.35 7.02
N GLY A 208 6.10 -5.94 8.02
CA GLY A 208 4.65 -6.12 8.07
C GLY A 208 4.21 -7.54 8.40
N ASP A 209 5.15 -8.42 8.75
CA ASP A 209 4.82 -9.75 9.26
C ASP A 209 4.52 -9.70 10.76
N ARG A 210 3.92 -10.76 11.28
CA ARG A 210 3.82 -10.96 12.72
C ARG A 210 5.18 -11.33 13.28
N VAL A 211 5.56 -10.75 14.40
CA VAL A 211 6.84 -11.07 15.05
C VAL A 211 6.92 -12.58 15.34
N ASP A 212 7.91 -13.25 14.74
CA ASP A 212 8.14 -14.70 14.80
C ASP A 212 6.87 -15.57 14.56
N GLY A 213 5.97 -15.11 13.68
CA GLY A 213 4.72 -15.80 13.35
C GLY A 213 3.68 -15.82 14.47
N GLY A 214 3.88 -15.05 15.54
CA GLY A 214 3.00 -14.97 16.69
C GLY A 214 1.69 -14.23 16.44
N LEU A 215 1.06 -13.78 17.53
CA LEU A 215 -0.16 -12.95 17.47
C LEU A 215 0.20 -11.48 17.23
N ALA A 216 -0.71 -10.76 16.57
CA ALA A 216 -0.67 -9.31 16.47
C ALA A 216 -2.08 -8.74 16.59
N VAL A 217 -2.19 -7.56 17.17
CA VAL A 217 -3.45 -6.82 17.29
C VAL A 217 -3.96 -6.43 15.91
N ARG A 218 -5.27 -6.58 15.70
CA ARG A 218 -5.98 -5.98 14.57
C ARG A 218 -6.58 -4.66 15.03
N ALA A 219 -6.16 -3.57 14.44
CA ALA A 219 -6.68 -2.24 14.68
C ALA A 219 -7.64 -1.82 13.54
N THR A 220 -8.52 -0.86 13.82
CA THR A 220 -9.29 -0.14 12.80
C THR A 220 -8.59 1.14 12.36
N ASP A 221 -7.78 1.69 13.26
CA ASP A 221 -7.05 2.94 13.09
C ASP A 221 -5.67 2.81 13.74
N THR A 222 -4.64 3.39 13.14
CA THR A 222 -3.28 3.46 13.71
C THR A 222 -2.75 4.87 13.63
N VAL A 223 -2.33 5.43 14.77
CA VAL A 223 -1.54 6.66 14.80
C VAL A 223 -0.08 6.30 15.01
N THR A 224 0.72 6.46 13.95
CA THR A 224 2.13 6.11 13.95
C THR A 224 2.99 7.35 14.18
N PHE A 225 4.06 7.24 14.97
CA PHE A 225 4.83 8.37 15.45
C PHE A 225 6.09 8.61 14.62
N LEU A 226 6.52 9.88 14.54
CA LEU A 226 7.65 10.40 13.79
C LEU A 226 7.47 10.26 12.28
N GLY A 227 7.45 9.06 11.76
CA GLY A 227 7.32 8.74 10.34
C GLY A 227 6.58 7.44 10.09
N ALA A 228 6.12 7.26 8.87
CA ALA A 228 5.47 6.02 8.45
C ALA A 228 6.47 4.86 8.40
N LYS A 229 6.01 3.64 8.66
CA LYS A 229 6.80 2.41 8.66
C LYS A 229 6.39 1.52 7.49
N PRO A 230 7.34 0.87 6.79
CA PRO A 230 7.01 -0.02 5.67
C PRO A 230 6.02 -1.12 6.05
N GLY A 231 6.19 -1.70 7.23
CA GLY A 231 5.38 -2.82 7.70
C GLY A 231 3.90 -2.51 7.90
N LEU A 232 3.51 -1.24 8.06
CA LEU A 232 2.10 -0.85 8.11
C LEU A 232 1.39 -1.00 6.75
N TYR A 233 2.14 -1.03 5.65
CA TYR A 233 1.63 -1.05 4.28
C TYR A 233 1.98 -2.33 3.52
N MET A 234 2.67 -3.29 4.15
CA MET A 234 3.07 -4.55 3.53
C MET A 234 2.52 -5.75 4.31
N THR A 235 2.40 -6.88 3.62
CA THR A 235 2.03 -8.19 4.20
C THR A 235 0.81 -8.11 5.13
N HIS A 236 0.92 -8.60 6.35
CA HIS A 236 -0.16 -8.55 7.36
C HIS A 236 -0.49 -7.14 7.86
N GLY A 237 0.46 -6.19 7.75
CA GLY A 237 0.18 -4.81 8.13
C GLY A 237 -1.02 -4.21 7.39
N ARG A 238 -1.25 -4.62 6.14
CA ARG A 238 -2.43 -4.23 5.35
C ARG A 238 -3.77 -4.62 5.99
N ASP A 239 -3.79 -5.76 6.68
CA ASP A 239 -4.99 -6.29 7.35
C ASP A 239 -5.11 -5.82 8.80
N LEU A 240 -3.98 -5.47 9.43
CA LEU A 240 -3.89 -5.25 10.87
C LEU A 240 -3.85 -3.78 11.27
N ALA A 241 -3.30 -2.89 10.41
CA ALA A 241 -3.10 -1.49 10.79
C ALA A 241 -4.35 -0.60 10.63
N GLY A 242 -5.33 -1.01 9.84
CA GLY A 242 -6.49 -0.17 9.54
C GLY A 242 -6.12 1.14 8.84
N ALA A 243 -6.82 2.22 9.17
CA ALA A 243 -6.51 3.56 8.65
C ALA A 243 -5.26 4.12 9.37
N VAL A 244 -4.18 4.34 8.62
CA VAL A 244 -2.91 4.84 9.18
C VAL A 244 -2.85 6.36 9.09
N THR A 245 -2.46 7.00 10.20
CA THR A 245 -2.18 8.44 10.29
C THR A 245 -0.82 8.66 10.91
N VAL A 246 -0.01 9.56 10.35
CA VAL A 246 1.34 9.88 10.84
C VAL A 246 1.31 11.13 11.68
N ALA A 247 1.86 11.05 12.89
CA ALA A 247 2.12 12.19 13.79
C ALA A 247 3.63 12.47 13.84
N PRO A 248 4.14 13.53 13.18
CA PRO A 248 5.57 13.84 13.12
C PRO A 248 6.18 14.31 14.44
N LEU A 249 5.39 14.52 15.47
CA LEU A 249 5.78 14.96 16.82
C LEU A 249 6.57 16.29 16.83
N GLY A 250 6.36 17.13 15.83
CA GLY A 250 7.07 18.42 15.69
C GLY A 250 8.54 18.27 15.34
N LEU A 251 8.97 17.14 14.83
CA LEU A 251 10.30 16.92 14.26
C LEU A 251 10.25 17.01 12.74
N TYR A 252 11.26 17.66 12.17
CA TYR A 252 11.51 17.60 10.73
C TYR A 252 12.46 16.44 10.44
N LEU A 253 11.95 15.41 9.78
CA LEU A 253 12.76 14.26 9.40
C LEU A 253 13.36 14.49 8.01
N PRO A 254 14.69 14.43 7.85
CA PRO A 254 15.31 14.54 6.54
C PRO A 254 14.92 13.35 5.67
N VAL A 255 14.65 13.62 4.40
CA VAL A 255 14.32 12.60 3.40
C VAL A 255 15.54 12.40 2.52
N ALA A 256 16.28 11.32 2.73
CA ALA A 256 17.39 10.94 1.86
C ALA A 256 16.86 10.42 0.50
N ASP A 257 17.69 10.46 -0.54
CA ASP A 257 17.28 10.07 -1.90
C ASP A 257 16.92 8.58 -2.01
N ASP A 258 17.54 7.72 -1.18
CA ASP A 258 17.34 6.28 -1.12
C ASP A 258 16.18 5.83 -0.19
N VAL A 259 15.48 6.79 0.43
CA VAL A 259 14.33 6.49 1.29
C VAL A 259 13.20 5.88 0.47
N VAL A 260 12.68 4.76 0.97
CA VAL A 260 11.47 4.13 0.43
C VAL A 260 10.29 5.08 0.58
N ARG A 261 9.47 5.20 -0.46
CA ARG A 261 8.29 6.08 -0.43
C ARG A 261 7.01 5.28 -0.48
N LEU A 262 5.97 5.80 0.12
CA LEU A 262 4.62 5.34 -0.17
C LEU A 262 4.25 5.80 -1.58
N ASN A 263 3.78 4.88 -2.44
CA ASN A 263 3.37 5.24 -3.80
C ASN A 263 2.16 6.18 -3.77
N ALA A 264 2.22 7.26 -4.52
CA ALA A 264 1.16 8.26 -4.59
C ALA A 264 1.12 8.92 -5.98
N PRO A 265 -0.03 9.46 -6.41
CA PRO A 265 -0.18 10.08 -7.73
C PRO A 265 0.86 11.15 -8.05
N THR A 266 1.30 11.93 -7.09
CA THR A 266 2.31 12.98 -7.27
C THR A 266 3.67 12.48 -7.75
N LEU A 267 3.97 11.18 -7.60
CA LEU A 267 5.22 10.57 -8.10
C LEU A 267 5.19 10.33 -9.61
N PHE A 268 4.01 10.16 -10.21
CA PHE A 268 3.89 9.77 -11.62
C PHE A 268 2.93 10.66 -12.44
N ALA A 269 2.00 11.39 -11.83
CA ALA A 269 1.05 12.25 -12.53
C ALA A 269 1.71 13.28 -13.47
N PRO A 270 2.88 13.87 -13.15
CA PRO A 270 3.57 14.79 -14.07
C PRO A 270 3.93 14.18 -15.43
N HIS A 271 3.96 12.84 -15.54
CA HIS A 271 4.24 12.12 -16.78
C HIS A 271 3.00 11.87 -17.66
N PHE A 272 1.83 12.36 -17.23
CA PHE A 272 0.56 12.23 -17.97
C PHE A 272 0.08 13.60 -18.50
N PRO A 273 0.64 14.09 -19.61
CA PRO A 273 0.16 15.36 -20.17
C PRO A 273 -1.25 15.19 -20.76
N ALA A 274 -2.02 16.26 -20.73
CA ALA A 274 -3.30 16.31 -21.44
C ALA A 274 -3.11 16.03 -22.93
N ARG A 275 -4.00 15.21 -23.50
CA ARG A 275 -3.95 14.84 -24.92
C ARG A 275 -4.34 16.02 -25.81
N ALA A 276 -3.48 16.37 -26.75
CA ALA A 276 -3.75 17.44 -27.71
C ALA A 276 -4.85 17.03 -28.70
N PHE A 277 -5.64 18.00 -29.17
CA PHE A 277 -6.66 17.75 -30.19
C PHE A 277 -6.06 17.23 -31.51
N ALA A 278 -4.87 17.72 -31.91
CA ALA A 278 -4.15 17.28 -33.08
C ALA A 278 -3.31 16.02 -32.86
N SER A 279 -3.84 15.02 -32.14
CA SER A 279 -3.17 13.73 -31.93
C SER A 279 -3.79 12.62 -32.78
N HIS A 280 -3.01 11.58 -33.03
CA HIS A 280 -3.42 10.40 -33.78
C HIS A 280 -2.98 9.12 -33.05
N LYS A 281 -3.47 7.94 -33.47
CA LYS A 281 -3.16 6.66 -32.82
C LYS A 281 -1.66 6.38 -32.66
N GLY A 282 -0.80 6.80 -33.58
CA GLY A 282 0.65 6.67 -33.46
C GLY A 282 1.28 7.55 -32.37
N THR A 283 0.61 8.63 -31.94
CA THR A 283 1.10 9.50 -30.85
C THR A 283 1.18 8.75 -29.52
N PHE A 284 0.27 7.80 -29.31
CA PHE A 284 0.12 7.06 -28.04
C PHE A 284 0.72 5.66 -28.08
N GLY A 285 1.57 5.40 -29.07
CA GLY A 285 2.39 4.20 -29.17
C GLY A 285 1.64 2.94 -29.61
N SER A 286 2.42 1.95 -29.95
CA SER A 286 1.98 0.59 -30.34
C SER A 286 2.56 -0.42 -29.35
N LEU A 287 1.71 -1.15 -28.64
CA LEU A 287 2.09 -2.23 -27.75
C LEU A 287 1.87 -3.57 -28.44
N ALA A 288 2.83 -4.50 -28.37
CA ALA A 288 2.56 -5.91 -28.61
C ALA A 288 2.58 -6.72 -27.31
N VAL A 289 1.53 -7.48 -27.08
CA VAL A 289 1.47 -8.49 -26.02
C VAL A 289 1.87 -9.83 -26.63
N VAL A 290 2.98 -10.41 -26.16
CA VAL A 290 3.57 -11.65 -26.67
C VAL A 290 3.30 -12.78 -25.69
N GLY A 291 2.51 -13.77 -26.08
CA GLY A 291 2.13 -14.87 -25.21
C GLY A 291 1.03 -15.73 -25.80
N GLY A 292 0.27 -16.43 -24.96
CA GLY A 292 -0.84 -17.25 -25.41
C GLY A 292 -0.40 -18.46 -26.20
N ASP A 293 0.11 -19.47 -25.49
CA ASP A 293 0.29 -20.82 -26.05
C ASP A 293 -1.07 -21.52 -26.22
N THR A 294 -1.09 -22.66 -26.91
CA THR A 294 -2.29 -23.46 -27.15
C THR A 294 -3.07 -23.71 -25.86
N GLY A 295 -4.33 -23.27 -25.82
CA GLY A 295 -5.20 -23.35 -24.65
C GLY A 295 -5.05 -22.20 -23.63
N MET A 296 -4.10 -21.26 -23.82
CA MET A 296 -3.85 -20.13 -22.90
C MET A 296 -4.02 -18.74 -23.57
N CYS A 297 -4.77 -18.66 -24.68
CA CYS A 297 -5.00 -17.42 -25.43
C CYS A 297 -5.74 -16.32 -24.63
N GLY A 298 -6.44 -16.66 -23.55
CA GLY A 298 -7.17 -15.69 -22.73
C GLY A 298 -6.28 -14.69 -22.00
N ALA A 299 -5.11 -15.11 -21.53
CA ALA A 299 -4.21 -14.27 -20.75
C ALA A 299 -3.69 -13.04 -21.55
N PRO A 300 -3.11 -13.19 -22.78
CA PRO A 300 -2.68 -12.04 -23.56
C PRO A 300 -3.85 -11.19 -24.07
N ILE A 301 -5.06 -11.74 -24.23
CA ILE A 301 -6.25 -10.97 -24.57
C ILE A 301 -6.65 -10.07 -23.38
N LEU A 302 -6.63 -10.57 -22.15
CA LEU A 302 -6.89 -9.75 -20.95
C LEU A 302 -5.88 -8.60 -20.83
N ALA A 303 -4.59 -8.88 -21.02
CA ALA A 303 -3.54 -7.87 -21.03
C ALA A 303 -3.76 -6.82 -22.15
N ALA A 304 -4.10 -7.27 -23.36
CA ALA A 304 -4.34 -6.39 -24.49
C ALA A 304 -5.57 -5.48 -24.28
N ARG A 305 -6.67 -6.02 -23.75
CA ARG A 305 -7.85 -5.22 -23.38
C ARG A 305 -7.51 -4.15 -22.34
N ALA A 306 -6.72 -4.53 -21.32
CA ALA A 306 -6.26 -3.58 -20.31
C ALA A 306 -5.35 -2.50 -20.91
N ALA A 307 -4.48 -2.87 -21.83
CA ALA A 307 -3.62 -1.92 -22.53
C ALA A 307 -4.41 -0.90 -23.38
N LEU A 308 -5.45 -1.36 -24.07
CA LEU A 308 -6.34 -0.49 -24.82
C LEU A 308 -7.03 0.54 -23.90
N GLN A 309 -7.56 0.09 -22.76
CA GLN A 309 -8.21 0.94 -21.76
C GLN A 309 -7.23 1.89 -21.05
N ALA A 310 -5.95 1.47 -20.91
CA ALA A 310 -4.88 2.32 -20.36
C ALA A 310 -4.33 3.33 -21.41
N GLY A 311 -4.89 3.36 -22.61
CA GLY A 311 -4.71 4.43 -23.58
C GLY A 311 -3.61 4.23 -24.59
N ALA A 312 -3.09 3.03 -24.81
CA ALA A 312 -2.22 2.73 -25.94
C ALA A 312 -2.92 3.03 -27.28
N GLY A 313 -2.19 3.58 -28.23
CA GLY A 313 -2.75 4.01 -29.52
C GLY A 313 -3.09 2.85 -30.46
N LYS A 314 -2.30 1.77 -30.37
CA LYS A 314 -2.53 0.47 -31.05
C LYS A 314 -2.10 -0.66 -30.12
N VAL A 315 -2.88 -1.74 -30.12
CA VAL A 315 -2.57 -2.93 -29.33
C VAL A 315 -2.61 -4.16 -30.23
N HIS A 316 -1.49 -4.88 -30.23
CA HIS A 316 -1.29 -6.11 -30.96
C HIS A 316 -1.16 -7.27 -29.97
N VAL A 317 -1.66 -8.46 -30.34
CA VAL A 317 -1.40 -9.71 -29.63
C VAL A 317 -0.64 -10.62 -30.58
N ALA A 318 0.57 -10.98 -30.20
CA ALA A 318 1.39 -11.97 -30.93
C ALA A 318 1.30 -13.32 -30.21
N PHE A 319 0.43 -14.18 -30.69
CA PHE A 319 0.31 -15.52 -30.13
C PHE A 319 1.53 -16.38 -30.48
N ILE A 320 1.90 -17.30 -29.59
CA ILE A 320 3.04 -18.19 -29.77
C ILE A 320 2.60 -19.63 -29.99
N GLY A 321 1.36 -19.98 -29.71
CA GLY A 321 0.74 -21.27 -29.94
C GLY A 321 -0.31 -21.23 -31.06
N ASP A 322 -0.75 -22.42 -31.47
CA ASP A 322 -1.82 -22.59 -32.44
C ASP A 322 -3.20 -22.32 -31.84
N GLY A 323 -4.20 -22.02 -32.68
CA GLY A 323 -5.58 -21.81 -32.25
C GLY A 323 -5.88 -20.39 -31.80
N ALA A 324 -5.08 -19.41 -32.19
CA ALA A 324 -5.39 -17.99 -31.99
C ALA A 324 -6.76 -17.62 -32.57
N PRO A 325 -7.64 -16.92 -31.84
CA PRO A 325 -8.90 -16.45 -32.40
C PRO A 325 -8.64 -15.41 -33.50
N PRO A 326 -9.46 -15.36 -34.56
CA PRO A 326 -9.25 -14.43 -35.68
C PRO A 326 -9.48 -12.96 -35.27
N TYR A 327 -10.28 -12.71 -34.24
CA TYR A 327 -10.53 -11.40 -33.63
C TYR A 327 -11.09 -11.61 -32.23
N ASP A 328 -11.11 -10.53 -31.45
CA ASP A 328 -11.75 -10.51 -30.12
C ASP A 328 -13.13 -9.84 -30.23
N PRO A 329 -14.26 -10.61 -30.14
CA PRO A 329 -15.58 -10.05 -30.40
C PRO A 329 -15.96 -8.83 -29.55
N PRO A 330 -15.65 -8.77 -28.24
CA PRO A 330 -15.92 -7.58 -27.41
C PRO A 330 -15.04 -6.37 -27.74
N HIS A 331 -13.84 -6.60 -28.31
CA HIS A 331 -12.85 -5.57 -28.62
C HIS A 331 -12.21 -5.80 -30.01
N PRO A 332 -12.99 -5.61 -31.11
CA PRO A 332 -12.50 -5.85 -32.46
C PRO A 332 -11.38 -4.90 -32.90
N GLU A 333 -11.10 -3.84 -32.12
CA GLU A 333 -9.97 -2.94 -32.33
C GLU A 333 -8.62 -3.55 -31.94
N LEU A 334 -8.58 -4.69 -31.26
CA LEU A 334 -7.35 -5.46 -31.02
C LEU A 334 -6.88 -6.16 -32.29
N MET A 335 -5.58 -6.08 -32.58
CA MET A 335 -4.96 -6.72 -33.74
C MET A 335 -4.31 -8.02 -33.32
N LEU A 336 -4.95 -9.14 -33.66
CA LEU A 336 -4.52 -10.48 -33.27
C LEU A 336 -3.67 -11.10 -34.40
N HIS A 337 -2.49 -11.64 -34.05
CA HIS A 337 -1.53 -12.19 -34.98
C HIS A 337 -1.19 -13.66 -34.65
N PRO A 338 -1.21 -14.55 -35.61
CA PRO A 338 -0.72 -15.91 -35.43
C PRO A 338 0.82 -15.92 -35.20
N PRO A 339 1.39 -17.06 -34.78
CA PRO A 339 2.82 -17.15 -34.50
C PRO A 339 3.70 -16.63 -35.63
N GLY A 340 4.68 -15.78 -35.30
CA GLY A 340 5.67 -15.23 -36.23
C GLY A 340 5.17 -14.20 -37.24
N ALA A 341 3.89 -13.79 -37.18
CA ALA A 341 3.33 -12.86 -38.19
C ALA A 341 3.53 -11.37 -37.85
N LEU A 342 4.02 -11.04 -36.65
CA LEU A 342 4.23 -9.66 -36.20
C LEU A 342 5.72 -9.33 -36.11
N ALA A 343 6.15 -8.22 -36.71
CA ALA A 343 7.48 -7.64 -36.51
C ALA A 343 7.53 -6.93 -35.13
N LEU A 344 8.18 -7.56 -34.15
CA LEU A 344 8.21 -7.07 -32.76
C LEU A 344 9.06 -5.81 -32.62
N ASP A 345 10.09 -5.63 -33.39
CA ASP A 345 10.99 -4.48 -33.44
C ASP A 345 10.33 -3.19 -33.97
N ALA A 346 9.19 -3.33 -34.67
CA ALA A 346 8.38 -2.20 -35.13
C ALA A 346 7.42 -1.64 -34.06
N MET A 347 7.40 -2.21 -32.86
CA MET A 347 6.54 -1.76 -31.76
C MET A 347 7.23 -0.68 -30.92
N ASP A 348 6.45 0.12 -30.17
CA ASP A 348 6.98 1.08 -29.20
C ASP A 348 7.28 0.43 -27.83
N ALA A 349 6.65 -0.70 -27.50
CA ALA A 349 6.94 -1.53 -26.32
C ALA A 349 6.40 -2.96 -26.51
N LEU A 350 6.93 -3.91 -25.71
CA LEU A 350 6.43 -5.29 -25.65
C LEU A 350 6.03 -5.65 -24.21
N ALA A 351 4.95 -6.42 -24.06
CA ALA A 351 4.59 -7.11 -22.82
C ALA A 351 4.66 -8.62 -23.08
N VAL A 352 5.53 -9.35 -22.37
CA VAL A 352 5.92 -10.71 -22.70
C VAL A 352 5.68 -11.64 -21.53
N GLY A 353 5.04 -12.79 -21.75
CA GLY A 353 4.95 -13.85 -20.76
C GLY A 353 3.56 -14.37 -20.42
N CYS A 354 2.50 -13.60 -20.65
CA CYS A 354 1.12 -13.96 -20.32
C CYS A 354 0.68 -15.26 -21.04
N GLY A 355 0.48 -16.35 -20.28
CA GLY A 355 0.08 -17.64 -20.84
C GLY A 355 1.01 -18.18 -21.90
N MET A 356 2.31 -17.89 -21.78
CA MET A 356 3.33 -18.23 -22.77
C MET A 356 3.74 -19.72 -22.73
N GLY A 357 3.56 -20.38 -21.57
CA GLY A 357 4.12 -21.70 -21.34
C GLY A 357 5.64 -21.69 -21.21
N ARG A 358 6.25 -22.88 -21.21
CA ARG A 358 7.70 -23.04 -20.98
C ARG A 358 8.37 -23.91 -22.05
N GLY A 359 7.70 -24.11 -23.16
CA GLY A 359 8.19 -24.89 -24.27
C GLY A 359 9.26 -24.18 -25.14
N ALA A 360 9.72 -24.86 -26.17
CA ALA A 360 10.73 -24.32 -27.09
C ALA A 360 10.25 -23.05 -27.80
N ASN A 361 8.97 -22.98 -28.21
CA ASN A 361 8.39 -21.80 -28.84
C ASN A 361 8.39 -20.60 -27.91
N ALA A 362 8.05 -20.81 -26.63
CA ALA A 362 8.09 -19.77 -25.59
C ALA A 362 9.51 -19.24 -25.38
N SER A 363 10.51 -20.15 -25.28
CA SER A 363 11.91 -19.75 -25.14
C SER A 363 12.42 -18.96 -26.34
N ALA A 364 12.05 -19.38 -27.58
CA ALA A 364 12.42 -18.68 -28.79
C ALA A 364 11.77 -17.29 -28.90
N ALA A 365 10.46 -17.19 -28.60
CA ALA A 365 9.75 -15.91 -28.58
C ALA A 365 10.30 -14.94 -27.54
N LEU A 366 10.65 -15.44 -26.35
CA LEU A 366 11.29 -14.62 -25.31
C LEU A 366 12.69 -14.14 -25.76
N ALA A 367 13.51 -15.01 -26.35
CA ALA A 367 14.82 -14.63 -26.87
C ALA A 367 14.70 -13.55 -27.98
N GLN A 368 13.72 -13.69 -28.87
CA GLN A 368 13.42 -12.68 -29.89
C GLN A 368 13.00 -11.35 -29.28
N ALA A 369 12.10 -11.36 -28.26
CA ALA A 369 11.67 -10.16 -27.57
C ALA A 369 12.83 -9.46 -26.82
N LEU A 370 13.71 -10.23 -26.16
CA LEU A 370 14.90 -9.71 -25.50
C LEU A 370 15.89 -9.06 -26.46
N ALA A 371 15.94 -9.48 -27.73
CA ALA A 371 16.78 -8.88 -28.75
C ALA A 371 16.19 -7.58 -29.35
N CYS A 372 14.89 -7.29 -29.16
CA CYS A 372 14.26 -6.09 -29.70
C CYS A 372 14.73 -4.82 -28.96
N PRO A 373 15.09 -3.73 -29.66
CA PRO A 373 15.55 -2.48 -29.07
C PRO A 373 14.36 -1.60 -28.62
N VAL A 374 13.46 -2.14 -27.80
CA VAL A 374 12.27 -1.45 -27.28
C VAL A 374 12.07 -1.76 -25.78
N PRO A 375 11.36 -0.91 -25.03
CA PRO A 375 10.99 -1.20 -23.64
C PRO A 375 10.22 -2.52 -23.51
N LEU A 376 10.54 -3.32 -22.48
CA LEU A 376 9.89 -4.60 -22.21
C LEU A 376 9.21 -4.61 -20.84
N LEU A 377 8.00 -5.15 -20.81
CA LEU A 377 7.42 -5.71 -19.60
C LEU A 377 7.56 -7.24 -19.66
N ILE A 378 8.05 -7.85 -18.60
CA ILE A 378 8.30 -9.29 -18.49
C ILE A 378 7.55 -9.84 -17.28
N ASP A 379 6.62 -10.79 -17.51
CA ASP A 379 5.78 -11.36 -16.44
C ASP A 379 5.65 -12.89 -16.58
N ALA A 380 5.11 -13.52 -15.60
CA ALA A 380 4.58 -14.89 -15.61
C ALA A 380 5.58 -15.94 -16.15
N ASP A 381 5.22 -16.64 -17.23
CA ASP A 381 6.05 -17.73 -17.77
C ASP A 381 7.41 -17.25 -18.29
N ALA A 382 7.51 -16.01 -18.79
CA ALA A 382 8.78 -15.44 -19.21
C ALA A 382 9.76 -15.28 -18.01
N LEU A 383 9.28 -14.88 -16.83
CA LEU A 383 10.09 -14.84 -15.61
C LEU A 383 10.56 -16.23 -15.19
N ASN A 384 9.69 -17.23 -15.31
CA ASN A 384 10.05 -18.62 -15.02
C ASN A 384 11.10 -19.17 -15.99
N LEU A 385 11.02 -18.82 -17.27
CA LEU A 385 12.04 -19.18 -18.28
C LEU A 385 13.39 -18.52 -17.97
N ILE A 386 13.41 -17.24 -17.61
CA ILE A 386 14.61 -16.52 -17.18
C ILE A 386 15.22 -17.18 -15.93
N ALA A 387 14.40 -17.54 -14.95
CA ALA A 387 14.88 -18.19 -13.72
C ALA A 387 15.52 -19.56 -13.96
N SER A 388 15.09 -20.29 -15.01
CA SER A 388 15.57 -21.64 -15.34
C SER A 388 16.64 -21.69 -16.44
N ASN A 389 16.93 -20.56 -17.11
CA ASN A 389 17.86 -20.50 -18.24
C ASN A 389 18.83 -19.33 -18.09
N THR A 390 20.08 -19.65 -17.75
CA THR A 390 21.15 -18.66 -17.49
C THR A 390 21.40 -17.76 -18.71
N ALA A 391 21.36 -18.31 -19.94
CA ALA A 391 21.58 -17.51 -21.15
C ALA A 391 20.51 -16.42 -21.35
N LEU A 392 19.25 -16.73 -21.04
CA LEU A 392 18.17 -15.72 -21.06
C LEU A 392 18.35 -14.69 -19.95
N ALA A 393 18.77 -15.13 -18.75
CA ALA A 393 19.05 -14.23 -17.62
C ALA A 393 20.21 -13.28 -17.95
N ASP A 394 21.30 -13.78 -18.54
CA ASP A 394 22.46 -12.98 -18.94
C ASP A 394 22.08 -11.99 -20.06
N THR A 395 21.26 -12.43 -21.03
CA THR A 395 20.76 -11.56 -22.10
C THR A 395 19.91 -10.42 -21.53
N LEU A 396 19.03 -10.70 -20.55
CA LEU A 396 18.25 -9.67 -19.87
C LEU A 396 19.15 -8.68 -19.12
N ALA A 397 20.13 -9.17 -18.35
CA ALA A 397 21.06 -8.32 -17.61
C ALA A 397 21.92 -7.45 -18.54
N ALA A 398 22.34 -8.01 -19.68
CA ALA A 398 23.15 -7.28 -20.68
C ALA A 398 22.39 -6.09 -21.30
N ARG A 399 21.04 -6.13 -21.37
CA ARG A 399 20.23 -4.98 -21.85
C ARG A 399 20.44 -3.71 -21.03
N ALA A 400 20.76 -3.84 -19.73
CA ALA A 400 21.02 -2.71 -18.85
C ALA A 400 22.43 -2.13 -19.00
N THR A 401 23.39 -2.94 -19.48
CA THR A 401 24.82 -2.58 -19.54
C THR A 401 25.31 -2.18 -20.94
N SER A 402 24.53 -2.42 -21.98
CA SER A 402 24.89 -2.12 -23.38
C SER A 402 25.10 -0.61 -23.67
N ASP A 403 24.89 0.25 -22.69
CA ASP A 403 24.91 1.71 -22.83
C ASP A 403 26.26 2.40 -22.57
N HIS A 404 27.31 1.65 -22.24
CA HIS A 404 28.59 2.30 -21.88
C HIS A 404 29.51 2.62 -23.06
N ALA A 405 29.19 2.22 -24.27
CA ALA A 405 30.05 2.38 -25.45
C ALA A 405 29.70 3.57 -26.35
N GLU A 406 28.43 4.05 -26.31
CA GLU A 406 27.97 5.17 -27.15
C GLU A 406 27.13 6.16 -26.33
N PRO A 407 27.47 7.47 -26.30
CA PRO A 407 26.72 8.48 -25.52
C PRO A 407 25.24 8.67 -25.94
N ASP A 408 24.90 8.25 -27.18
CA ASP A 408 23.55 8.35 -27.75
C ASP A 408 22.77 7.03 -27.79
N ALA A 409 23.32 5.93 -27.24
CA ALA A 409 22.62 4.66 -27.20
C ALA A 409 21.39 4.76 -26.29
N LYS A 410 20.20 4.67 -26.87
CA LYS A 410 18.93 4.72 -26.13
C LYS A 410 18.82 3.49 -25.23
N ARG A 411 18.73 3.72 -23.92
CA ARG A 411 18.43 2.65 -22.96
C ARG A 411 17.06 2.07 -23.27
N HIS A 412 16.98 0.75 -23.30
CA HIS A 412 15.73 0.02 -23.47
C HIS A 412 15.32 -0.62 -22.14
N PRO A 413 14.67 0.16 -21.23
CA PRO A 413 14.40 -0.27 -19.87
C PRO A 413 13.45 -1.46 -19.87
N CYS A 414 13.66 -2.37 -18.89
CA CYS A 414 12.74 -3.47 -18.62
C CYS A 414 12.00 -3.24 -17.30
N VAL A 415 10.76 -3.73 -17.26
CA VAL A 415 9.96 -3.85 -16.03
C VAL A 415 9.63 -5.33 -15.84
N LEU A 416 10.04 -5.89 -14.71
CA LEU A 416 9.73 -7.27 -14.32
C LEU A 416 8.65 -7.25 -13.24
N THR A 417 7.63 -8.09 -13.37
CA THR A 417 6.47 -8.10 -12.46
C THR A 417 6.31 -9.41 -11.69
N PRO A 418 7.35 -9.91 -10.98
CA PRO A 418 7.28 -11.20 -10.31
C PRO A 418 6.29 -11.21 -9.14
N HIS A 419 5.53 -12.29 -8.99
CA HIS A 419 4.93 -12.66 -7.72
C HIS A 419 5.99 -13.32 -6.80
N PRO A 420 5.76 -13.48 -5.47
CA PRO A 420 6.80 -13.95 -4.55
C PRO A 420 7.50 -15.26 -4.95
N LEU A 421 6.79 -16.23 -5.54
CA LEU A 421 7.41 -17.48 -5.97
C LEU A 421 8.30 -17.31 -7.21
N GLU A 422 7.93 -16.45 -8.14
CA GLU A 422 8.75 -16.10 -9.31
C GLU A 422 10.01 -15.36 -8.89
N ALA A 423 9.86 -14.38 -8.01
CA ALA A 423 10.97 -13.64 -7.45
C ALA A 423 11.95 -14.53 -6.67
N ALA A 424 11.44 -15.47 -5.88
CA ALA A 424 12.25 -16.44 -5.16
C ALA A 424 13.07 -17.34 -6.10
N ARG A 425 12.45 -17.80 -7.22
CA ARG A 425 13.18 -18.55 -8.26
C ARG A 425 14.28 -17.70 -8.91
N LEU A 426 13.98 -16.45 -9.25
CA LEU A 426 14.95 -15.52 -9.80
C LEU A 426 16.12 -15.24 -8.86
N LEU A 427 15.90 -15.21 -7.54
CA LEU A 427 16.94 -15.01 -6.51
C LEU A 427 17.60 -16.32 -6.05
N ALA A 428 17.13 -17.48 -6.50
CA ALA A 428 17.55 -18.79 -6.02
C ALA A 428 17.41 -18.93 -4.48
N CYS A 429 16.32 -18.39 -3.91
CA CYS A 429 15.99 -18.49 -2.48
C CYS A 429 14.59 -19.09 -2.28
N THR A 430 14.18 -19.30 -1.03
CA THR A 430 12.82 -19.72 -0.72
C THR A 430 11.85 -18.53 -0.68
N ALA A 431 10.56 -18.79 -0.93
CA ALA A 431 9.53 -17.77 -0.80
C ALA A 431 9.44 -17.20 0.64
N ALA A 432 9.72 -18.02 1.66
CA ALA A 432 9.76 -17.58 3.05
C ALA A 432 10.89 -16.57 3.29
N GLN A 433 12.09 -16.85 2.81
CA GLN A 433 13.22 -15.92 2.90
C GLN A 433 12.93 -14.59 2.18
N LEU A 434 12.33 -14.66 0.99
CA LEU A 434 11.94 -13.46 0.23
C LEU A 434 10.91 -12.62 0.99
N GLN A 435 9.91 -13.25 1.60
CA GLN A 435 8.87 -12.54 2.36
C GLN A 435 9.41 -11.87 3.63
N GLN A 436 10.47 -12.42 4.25
CA GLN A 436 11.13 -11.80 5.40
C GLN A 436 11.79 -10.45 5.06
N ASP A 437 12.20 -10.24 3.80
CA ASP A 437 12.77 -8.97 3.35
C ASP A 437 12.34 -8.67 1.89
N ARG A 438 11.10 -8.25 1.72
CA ARG A 438 10.53 -7.91 0.41
C ARG A 438 11.22 -6.70 -0.23
N LEU A 439 11.56 -5.70 0.57
CA LEU A 439 12.24 -4.49 0.09
C LEU A 439 13.65 -4.80 -0.40
N GLY A 440 14.45 -5.50 0.40
CA GLY A 440 15.79 -5.94 0.02
C GLY A 440 15.76 -6.89 -1.18
N SER A 441 14.81 -7.82 -1.22
CA SER A 441 14.63 -8.75 -2.35
C SER A 441 14.29 -8.02 -3.66
N ALA A 442 13.39 -7.04 -3.63
CA ALA A 442 13.05 -6.24 -4.81
C ALA A 442 14.27 -5.42 -5.30
N ARG A 443 15.02 -4.80 -4.40
CA ARG A 443 16.26 -4.07 -4.72
C ARG A 443 17.35 -5.00 -5.28
N ALA A 444 17.51 -6.19 -4.71
CA ALA A 444 18.47 -7.18 -5.20
C ALA A 444 18.15 -7.63 -6.63
N LEU A 445 16.87 -7.87 -6.94
CA LEU A 445 16.43 -8.17 -8.31
C LEU A 445 16.67 -6.99 -9.25
N ALA A 446 16.37 -5.76 -8.81
CA ALA A 446 16.58 -4.55 -9.62
C ALA A 446 18.06 -4.36 -9.96
N ALA A 447 18.95 -4.55 -8.99
CA ALA A 447 20.40 -4.48 -9.20
C ALA A 447 20.89 -5.61 -10.12
N ARG A 448 20.41 -6.86 -9.91
CA ARG A 448 20.84 -8.02 -10.69
C ARG A 448 20.51 -7.89 -12.17
N PHE A 449 19.31 -7.41 -12.50
CA PHE A 449 18.85 -7.34 -13.88
C PHE A 449 18.90 -5.95 -14.50
N GLY A 450 19.38 -4.93 -13.75
CA GLY A 450 19.37 -3.54 -14.20
C GLY A 450 17.96 -3.06 -14.63
N SER A 451 16.93 -3.59 -14.00
CA SER A 451 15.53 -3.45 -14.42
C SER A 451 14.65 -2.97 -13.29
N VAL A 452 13.54 -2.32 -13.61
CA VAL A 452 12.51 -1.98 -12.61
C VAL A 452 11.79 -3.27 -12.19
N ILE A 453 11.65 -3.47 -10.90
CA ILE A 453 10.98 -4.63 -10.32
C ILE A 453 9.66 -4.21 -9.68
N VAL A 454 8.59 -4.91 -10.03
CA VAL A 454 7.27 -4.86 -9.39
C VAL A 454 7.08 -6.18 -8.64
N LEU A 455 7.52 -6.25 -7.39
CA LEU A 455 7.31 -7.43 -6.54
C LEU A 455 5.88 -7.44 -6.02
N LYS A 456 5.03 -8.21 -6.70
CA LYS A 456 3.57 -8.31 -6.44
C LYS A 456 3.26 -8.85 -5.04
N GLY A 457 2.09 -8.50 -4.50
CA GLY A 457 1.56 -8.98 -3.21
C GLY A 457 0.93 -7.86 -2.39
N ALA A 458 0.49 -8.16 -1.17
CA ALA A 458 -0.04 -7.17 -0.24
C ALA A 458 1.05 -6.12 0.07
N GLY A 459 0.84 -4.87 -0.33
CA GLY A 459 1.88 -3.85 -0.39
C GLY A 459 2.91 -4.18 -1.47
N THR A 460 2.51 -4.15 -2.74
CA THR A 460 3.43 -4.35 -3.88
C THR A 460 4.60 -3.38 -3.79
N VAL A 461 5.82 -3.90 -3.93
CA VAL A 461 7.06 -3.11 -3.90
C VAL A 461 7.51 -2.82 -5.34
N VAL A 462 7.72 -1.56 -5.66
CA VAL A 462 8.35 -1.14 -6.92
C VAL A 462 9.76 -0.67 -6.60
N ALA A 463 10.78 -1.30 -7.19
CA ALA A 463 12.19 -0.96 -6.99
C ALA A 463 12.87 -0.66 -8.33
N SER A 464 13.72 0.36 -8.35
CA SER A 464 14.49 0.79 -9.51
C SER A 464 15.98 0.47 -9.32
N PRO A 465 16.74 0.21 -10.41
CA PRO A 465 18.18 -0.05 -10.34
C PRO A 465 18.99 1.11 -9.74
N ASP A 466 18.46 2.33 -9.77
CA ASP A 466 19.07 3.52 -9.18
C ASP A 466 18.92 3.63 -7.65
N GLY A 467 18.30 2.62 -7.01
CA GLY A 467 18.09 2.55 -5.58
C GLY A 467 16.72 3.07 -5.10
N ARG A 468 15.98 3.83 -5.92
CA ARG A 468 14.62 4.27 -5.57
C ARG A 468 13.72 3.06 -5.34
N ALA A 469 12.85 3.17 -4.33
CA ALA A 469 11.82 2.15 -4.08
C ALA A 469 10.54 2.79 -3.54
N ALA A 470 9.42 2.15 -3.81
CA ALA A 470 8.12 2.54 -3.29
C ALA A 470 7.27 1.32 -2.89
N VAL A 471 6.43 1.49 -1.87
CA VAL A 471 5.41 0.53 -1.46
C VAL A 471 4.04 1.06 -1.90
N ASN A 472 3.26 0.22 -2.55
CA ASN A 472 1.94 0.61 -3.06
C ASN A 472 0.85 0.44 -2.00
N PRO A 473 0.11 1.52 -1.66
CA PRO A 473 -0.96 1.45 -0.64
C PRO A 473 -2.31 0.98 -1.18
N THR A 474 -2.52 0.98 -2.50
CA THR A 474 -3.81 0.64 -3.12
C THR A 474 -3.96 -0.85 -3.39
N GLY A 475 -5.19 -1.29 -3.55
CA GLY A 475 -5.55 -2.68 -3.82
C GLY A 475 -6.04 -3.42 -2.57
N ASN A 476 -6.79 -4.48 -2.80
CA ASN A 476 -7.40 -5.31 -1.76
C ASN A 476 -7.51 -6.77 -2.21
N ALA A 477 -8.18 -7.62 -1.42
CA ALA A 477 -8.32 -9.05 -1.67
C ALA A 477 -9.04 -9.40 -3.01
N ALA A 478 -9.75 -8.47 -3.64
CA ALA A 478 -10.36 -8.67 -4.96
C ALA A 478 -9.32 -8.98 -6.05
N LEU A 479 -8.07 -8.51 -5.86
CA LEU A 479 -6.97 -8.80 -6.77
C LEU A 479 -6.42 -10.24 -6.67
N ALA A 480 -6.88 -11.02 -5.70
CA ALA A 480 -6.54 -12.44 -5.57
C ALA A 480 -7.38 -13.33 -6.52
N THR A 481 -7.55 -12.91 -7.77
CA THR A 481 -8.30 -13.58 -8.82
C THR A 481 -7.41 -13.80 -10.04
N GLY A 482 -7.60 -14.92 -10.76
CA GLY A 482 -6.84 -15.23 -11.97
C GLY A 482 -7.00 -14.16 -13.06
N GLY A 483 -5.90 -13.79 -13.71
CA GLY A 483 -5.88 -12.80 -14.79
C GLY A 483 -5.64 -11.34 -14.34
N THR A 484 -5.69 -11.03 -13.05
CA THR A 484 -5.40 -9.67 -12.56
C THR A 484 -3.96 -9.25 -12.79
N GLY A 485 -3.02 -10.20 -12.76
CA GLY A 485 -1.62 -9.99 -13.18
C GLY A 485 -1.48 -9.62 -14.64
N ASP A 486 -2.22 -10.32 -15.54
CA ASP A 486 -2.23 -10.03 -16.98
C ASP A 486 -2.76 -8.61 -17.24
N VAL A 487 -3.82 -8.21 -16.53
CA VAL A 487 -4.36 -6.83 -16.58
C VAL A 487 -3.31 -5.81 -16.16
N LEU A 488 -2.59 -6.05 -15.04
CA LEU A 488 -1.50 -5.18 -14.60
C LEU A 488 -0.39 -5.08 -15.66
N GLY A 489 -0.01 -6.22 -16.24
CA GLY A 489 0.98 -6.28 -17.34
C GLY A 489 0.55 -5.45 -18.55
N GLY A 490 -0.72 -5.53 -18.93
CA GLY A 490 -1.30 -4.72 -20.00
C GLY A 490 -1.26 -3.22 -19.71
N ILE A 491 -1.62 -2.82 -18.49
CA ILE A 491 -1.59 -1.41 -18.06
C ILE A 491 -0.15 -0.85 -18.13
N ILE A 492 0.81 -1.52 -17.50
CA ILE A 492 2.21 -1.04 -17.49
C ILE A 492 2.78 -1.04 -18.91
N GLY A 493 2.52 -2.11 -19.71
CA GLY A 493 2.95 -2.19 -21.10
C GLY A 493 2.43 -1.04 -21.96
N ALA A 494 1.15 -0.66 -21.75
CA ALA A 494 0.57 0.50 -22.43
C ALA A 494 1.23 1.83 -22.05
N LEU A 495 1.60 1.99 -20.78
CA LEU A 495 2.28 3.19 -20.30
C LEU A 495 3.72 3.27 -20.86
N LEU A 496 4.42 2.13 -20.97
CA LEU A 496 5.71 2.06 -21.64
C LEU A 496 5.60 2.41 -23.13
N ALA A 497 4.59 1.89 -23.84
CA ALA A 497 4.35 2.22 -25.24
C ALA A 497 4.05 3.72 -25.45
N GLN A 498 3.41 4.36 -24.47
CA GLN A 498 3.19 5.80 -24.43
C GLN A 498 4.45 6.58 -23.98
N ARG A 499 5.61 5.92 -23.84
CA ARG A 499 6.92 6.51 -23.52
C ARG A 499 7.04 7.09 -22.11
N LEU A 500 6.26 6.61 -21.14
CA LEU A 500 6.52 6.92 -19.75
C LEU A 500 7.85 6.28 -19.33
N PRO A 501 8.65 6.95 -18.49
CA PRO A 501 9.82 6.30 -17.88
C PRO A 501 9.39 5.05 -17.11
N SER A 502 10.20 4.00 -17.13
CA SER A 502 9.79 2.66 -16.64
C SER A 502 9.44 2.61 -15.17
N TYR A 503 10.12 3.37 -14.33
CA TYR A 503 9.80 3.42 -12.90
C TYR A 503 8.44 4.07 -12.66
N GLU A 504 8.20 5.20 -13.30
CA GLU A 504 6.94 5.95 -13.20
C GLU A 504 5.77 5.19 -13.87
N ALA A 505 6.03 4.47 -14.98
CA ALA A 505 5.05 3.56 -15.58
C ALA A 505 4.66 2.40 -14.64
N ALA A 506 5.63 1.83 -13.93
CA ALA A 506 5.39 0.80 -12.93
C ALA A 506 4.62 1.34 -11.73
N LEU A 507 5.01 2.50 -11.18
CA LEU A 507 4.30 3.17 -10.08
C LEU A 507 2.84 3.45 -10.44
N ALA A 508 2.61 4.06 -11.60
CA ALA A 508 1.28 4.40 -12.08
C ALA A 508 0.42 3.14 -12.32
N GLY A 509 1.00 2.13 -13.00
CA GLY A 509 0.29 0.89 -13.29
C GLY A 509 -0.17 0.16 -12.03
N VAL A 510 0.72 0.00 -11.05
CA VAL A 510 0.40 -0.66 -9.77
C VAL A 510 -0.64 0.15 -8.98
N TYR A 511 -0.49 1.48 -8.93
CA TYR A 511 -1.41 2.36 -8.21
C TYR A 511 -2.82 2.31 -8.81
N LEU A 512 -2.94 2.52 -10.12
CA LEU A 512 -4.23 2.52 -10.83
C LEU A 512 -4.93 1.16 -10.77
N HIS A 513 -4.17 0.07 -10.91
CA HIS A 513 -4.69 -1.30 -10.82
C HIS A 513 -5.27 -1.58 -9.43
N GLY A 514 -4.54 -1.21 -8.37
CA GLY A 514 -5.02 -1.33 -6.99
C GLY A 514 -6.21 -0.43 -6.71
N TRP A 515 -6.14 0.84 -7.12
CA TRP A 515 -7.23 1.80 -6.92
C TRP A 515 -8.52 1.39 -7.64
N ALA A 516 -8.42 0.73 -8.81
CA ALA A 516 -9.59 0.18 -9.50
C ALA A 516 -10.28 -0.92 -8.66
N ALA A 517 -9.52 -1.82 -8.04
CA ALA A 517 -10.05 -2.84 -7.15
C ALA A 517 -10.70 -2.22 -5.90
N ASP A 518 -10.09 -1.19 -5.31
CA ASP A 518 -10.64 -0.47 -4.17
C ASP A 518 -11.96 0.23 -4.53
N THR A 519 -12.02 0.86 -5.70
CA THR A 519 -13.22 1.53 -6.23
C THR A 519 -14.37 0.53 -6.43
N LEU A 520 -14.09 -0.60 -7.07
CA LEU A 520 -15.09 -1.65 -7.31
C LEU A 520 -15.60 -2.26 -6.01
N THR A 521 -14.71 -2.53 -5.06
CA THR A 521 -15.09 -3.06 -3.74
C THR A 521 -15.93 -2.07 -2.96
N ALA A 522 -15.58 -0.78 -2.98
CA ALA A 522 -16.36 0.28 -2.34
C ALA A 522 -17.77 0.43 -2.98
N ALA A 523 -17.90 0.14 -4.28
CA ALA A 523 -19.16 0.13 -5.00
C ALA A 523 -19.97 -1.17 -4.81
N GLY A 524 -19.49 -2.14 -4.01
CA GLY A 524 -20.16 -3.41 -3.72
C GLY A 524 -19.91 -4.52 -4.74
N SER A 525 -19.02 -4.32 -5.73
CA SER A 525 -18.65 -5.33 -6.74
C SER A 525 -17.48 -6.23 -6.30
N GLY A 526 -17.24 -6.37 -5.00
CA GLY A 526 -16.13 -7.17 -4.46
C GLY A 526 -16.14 -7.17 -2.93
N PRO A 527 -15.09 -7.77 -2.28
CA PRO A 527 -13.91 -8.37 -2.91
C PRO A 527 -14.15 -9.75 -3.54
N ALA A 528 -15.17 -10.50 -3.10
CA ALA A 528 -15.45 -11.84 -3.62
C ALA A 528 -16.16 -11.78 -4.98
N GLY A 529 -15.68 -12.56 -5.97
CA GLY A 529 -16.30 -12.69 -7.28
C GLY A 529 -15.95 -11.63 -8.31
N LEU A 530 -15.09 -10.65 -7.98
CA LEU A 530 -14.57 -9.68 -8.95
C LEU A 530 -13.71 -10.41 -9.99
N THR A 531 -13.98 -10.14 -11.28
CA THR A 531 -13.21 -10.69 -12.39
C THR A 531 -12.15 -9.72 -12.91
N ALA A 532 -11.05 -10.23 -13.44
CA ALA A 532 -9.95 -9.39 -13.94
C ALA A 532 -10.39 -8.37 -15.00
N GLY A 533 -11.35 -8.76 -15.86
CA GLY A 533 -11.86 -7.90 -16.92
C GLY A 533 -12.59 -6.64 -16.45
N GLU A 534 -13.11 -6.63 -15.23
CA GLU A 534 -13.81 -5.46 -14.65
C GLU A 534 -12.87 -4.33 -14.25
N LEU A 535 -11.58 -4.62 -14.03
CA LEU A 535 -10.60 -3.62 -13.60
C LEU A 535 -10.30 -2.59 -14.69
N ALA A 536 -10.11 -3.02 -15.92
CA ALA A 536 -9.61 -2.17 -17.00
C ALA A 536 -10.52 -0.96 -17.33
N PRO A 537 -11.86 -1.07 -17.40
CA PRO A 537 -12.75 0.08 -17.58
C PRO A 537 -12.65 1.10 -16.44
N VAL A 538 -12.47 0.63 -15.20
CA VAL A 538 -12.31 1.52 -14.02
C VAL A 538 -10.95 2.22 -14.09
N VAL A 539 -9.87 1.50 -14.44
CA VAL A 539 -8.53 2.10 -14.65
C VAL A 539 -8.61 3.24 -15.66
N ARG A 540 -9.33 3.08 -16.78
CA ARG A 540 -9.54 4.17 -17.75
C ARG A 540 -10.16 5.41 -17.10
N GLY A 541 -11.20 5.23 -16.30
CA GLY A 541 -11.84 6.33 -15.58
C GLY A 541 -10.87 7.05 -14.64
N LEU A 542 -10.14 6.29 -13.82
CA LEU A 542 -9.17 6.81 -12.87
C LEU A 542 -8.00 7.53 -13.56
N LEU A 543 -7.48 6.96 -14.64
CA LEU A 543 -6.42 7.60 -15.46
C LEU A 543 -6.88 8.95 -16.01
N ASN A 544 -8.12 9.03 -16.53
CA ASN A 544 -8.64 10.30 -17.04
C ASN A 544 -8.85 11.34 -15.94
N ARG A 545 -9.21 10.95 -14.72
CA ARG A 545 -9.25 11.89 -13.57
C ARG A 545 -7.87 12.47 -13.24
N LEU A 546 -6.80 11.66 -13.36
CA LEU A 546 -5.42 12.14 -13.17
C LEU A 546 -4.98 13.10 -14.28
N ILE A 547 -5.34 12.82 -15.55
CA ILE A 547 -4.96 13.64 -16.71
C ILE A 547 -5.77 14.94 -16.75
N TYR A 548 -7.04 14.89 -16.36
CA TYR A 548 -7.99 16.00 -16.45
C TYR A 548 -8.67 16.27 -15.10
N PRO A 549 -7.92 16.76 -14.09
CA PRO A 549 -8.51 17.03 -12.79
C PRO A 549 -9.63 18.08 -12.91
N GLY A 550 -10.77 17.84 -12.24
CA GLY A 550 -11.95 18.73 -12.26
C GLY A 550 -12.92 18.50 -13.43
N ARG A 551 -12.81 17.39 -14.14
CA ARG A 551 -13.85 16.89 -15.07
C ARG A 551 -14.57 15.70 -14.40
N ASP A 552 -15.51 16.01 -13.52
CA ASP A 552 -16.42 15.01 -12.92
C ASP A 552 -17.62 14.77 -13.84
#